data_f56faf68d1c9db84a95bcb991ee4589b
#
_entry.id   f56faf68d1c9db84a95bcb991ee4589b
#
_cell.length_a   1.000
_cell.length_b   1.000
_cell.length_c   1.000
_cell.angle_alpha   90.00
_cell.angle_beta   90.00
_cell.angle_gamma   90.00
#
_symmetry.space_group_name_H-M   'P 1'
#
loop_
_entity.id
_entity.type
_entity.pdbx_description
1 polymer ?
#
loop_
_entity_poly.entity_id
_entity_poly.type
_entity_poly.pdbx_seq_one_letter_code
_entity_poly.pdbx_strand_id
1 'polypeptide(L)'
;IHDVRSNVASKSVNLSADIQTLIESVELAVEFNEFYSQGQIAVAEAVLTEAERRVELLASGKQDWHQAQGLVVRGYYSSIDGSAQPYGLEIPADLNSTKAIPLYVWLHGRGDKTTDMHFIHQRMTRAGRIAPSNALVLHPFGRHCMGFKSAGEIDVLECIEHVKQHYNIDTQRIVLMGFAMGGAG
;
A
#
# COMPACT_ATOMS: atom_id res chain seq x y z
N ILE A 1 -18.31 2.42 -4.73
CA ILE A 1 -17.89 1.02 -4.48
C ILE A 1 -18.68 0.09 -5.39
N HIS A 2 -20.01 0.14 -5.35
CA HIS A 2 -20.86 -0.73 -6.20
C HIS A 2 -20.52 -0.58 -7.68
N ASP A 3 -20.36 0.64 -8.16
CA ASP A 3 -20.05 0.92 -9.57
C ASP A 3 -18.66 0.37 -9.97
N VAL A 4 -17.66 0.45 -9.09
CA VAL A 4 -16.32 -0.12 -9.37
C VAL A 4 -16.41 -1.63 -9.52
N ARG A 5 -17.07 -2.33 -8.60
CA ARG A 5 -17.26 -3.79 -8.68
C ARG A 5 -18.09 -4.20 -9.90
N SER A 6 -19.11 -3.43 -10.26
CA SER A 6 -19.91 -3.65 -11.45
C SER A 6 -19.08 -3.51 -12.73
N ASN A 7 -18.18 -2.53 -12.79
CA ASN A 7 -17.24 -2.37 -13.91
C ASN A 7 -16.28 -3.56 -14.02
N VAL A 8 -15.78 -4.07 -12.90
CA VAL A 8 -14.94 -5.29 -12.88
C VAL A 8 -15.71 -6.47 -13.45
N ALA A 9 -16.92 -6.72 -12.96
CA ALA A 9 -17.76 -7.84 -13.42
C ALA A 9 -18.08 -7.73 -14.92
N SER A 10 -18.38 -6.53 -15.41
CA SER A 10 -18.71 -6.30 -16.82
C SER A 10 -17.51 -6.50 -17.76
N LYS A 11 -16.29 -6.31 -17.26
CA LYS A 11 -15.04 -6.44 -18.04
C LYS A 11 -14.35 -7.79 -17.88
N SER A 12 -14.93 -8.72 -17.10
CA SER A 12 -14.35 -10.04 -16.81
C SER A 12 -12.88 -9.95 -16.35
N VAL A 13 -12.56 -8.99 -15.50
CA VAL A 13 -11.19 -8.73 -15.00
C VAL A 13 -11.02 -9.40 -13.65
N ASN A 14 -9.99 -10.25 -13.53
CA ASN A 14 -9.55 -10.74 -12.22
C ASN A 14 -8.80 -9.63 -11.48
N LEU A 15 -9.29 -9.23 -10.33
CA LEU A 15 -8.65 -8.20 -9.51
C LEU A 15 -7.32 -8.69 -8.96
N SER A 16 -6.28 -7.87 -9.14
CA SER A 16 -5.04 -8.03 -8.39
C SER A 16 -5.19 -7.45 -6.98
N ALA A 17 -4.33 -7.87 -6.06
CA ALA A 17 -4.31 -7.31 -4.71
C ALA A 17 -4.08 -5.79 -4.71
N ASP A 18 -3.38 -5.26 -5.70
CA ASP A 18 -3.16 -3.81 -5.90
C ASP A 18 -4.45 -3.01 -6.12
N ILE A 19 -5.51 -3.65 -6.62
CA ILE A 19 -6.82 -3.03 -6.84
C ILE A 19 -7.77 -3.41 -5.69
N GLN A 20 -7.74 -4.67 -5.31
CA GLN A 20 -8.63 -5.21 -4.27
C GLN A 20 -8.46 -4.45 -2.96
N THR A 21 -7.22 -4.16 -2.54
CA THR A 21 -6.96 -3.42 -1.30
C THR A 21 -7.55 -2.00 -1.31
N LEU A 22 -7.59 -1.33 -2.47
CA LEU A 22 -8.21 -0.01 -2.60
C LEU A 22 -9.73 -0.08 -2.38
N ILE A 23 -10.39 -1.04 -3.00
CA ILE A 23 -11.85 -1.22 -2.90
C ILE A 23 -12.23 -1.64 -1.49
N GLU A 24 -11.58 -2.68 -0.94
CA GLU A 24 -11.87 -3.20 0.39
C GLU A 24 -11.65 -2.17 1.49
N SER A 25 -10.64 -1.32 1.36
CA SER A 25 -10.39 -0.26 2.36
C SER A 25 -11.56 0.70 2.52
N VAL A 26 -12.24 1.04 1.43
CA VAL A 26 -13.42 1.90 1.47
C VAL A 26 -14.67 1.12 1.92
N GLU A 27 -14.80 -0.15 1.53
CA GLU A 27 -15.87 -1.03 2.03
C GLU A 27 -15.81 -1.19 3.56
N LEU A 28 -14.61 -1.44 4.11
CA LEU A 28 -14.39 -1.50 5.55
C LEU A 28 -14.73 -0.18 6.25
N ALA A 29 -14.30 0.95 5.66
CA ALA A 29 -14.62 2.27 6.21
C ALA A 29 -16.12 2.55 6.27
N VAL A 30 -16.88 2.07 5.28
CA VAL A 30 -18.35 2.17 5.27
C VAL A 30 -18.96 1.20 6.29
N GLU A 31 -18.53 -0.04 6.32
CA GLU A 31 -19.05 -1.09 7.20
C GLU A 31 -18.85 -0.74 8.68
N PHE A 32 -17.66 -0.24 9.03
CA PHE A 32 -17.29 0.08 10.42
C PHE A 32 -17.49 1.56 10.76
N ASN A 33 -18.08 2.36 9.86
CA ASN A 33 -18.33 3.79 10.05
C ASN A 33 -17.05 4.57 10.42
N GLU A 34 -15.98 4.35 9.68
CA GLU A 34 -14.65 4.94 9.93
C GLU A 34 -14.47 6.32 9.26
N PHE A 35 -15.52 7.12 9.22
CA PHE A 35 -15.49 8.50 8.75
C PHE A 35 -15.52 9.45 9.95
N TYR A 36 -14.36 10.00 10.29
CA TYR A 36 -14.17 10.83 11.49
C TYR A 36 -14.39 12.34 11.22
N SER A 37 -14.56 12.73 9.98
CA SER A 37 -14.92 14.08 9.54
C SER A 37 -15.53 14.06 8.14
N GLN A 38 -16.27 15.14 7.79
CA GLN A 38 -16.90 15.26 6.46
C GLN A 38 -15.89 15.23 5.30
N GLY A 39 -14.69 15.76 5.51
CA GLY A 39 -13.62 15.74 4.49
C GLY A 39 -13.14 14.36 4.10
N GLN A 40 -13.43 13.33 4.89
CA GLN A 40 -13.01 11.96 4.62
C GLN A 40 -13.88 11.25 3.57
N ILE A 41 -15.03 11.78 3.22
CA ILE A 41 -15.78 11.32 2.05
C ILE A 41 -14.95 11.56 0.77
N ALA A 42 -14.29 12.71 0.66
CA ALA A 42 -13.38 13.00 -0.44
C ALA A 42 -12.15 12.06 -0.46
N VAL A 43 -11.71 11.59 0.70
CA VAL A 43 -10.65 10.57 0.81
C VAL A 43 -11.12 9.25 0.19
N ALA A 44 -12.32 8.80 0.53
CA ALA A 44 -12.90 7.60 -0.06
C ALA A 44 -13.06 7.72 -1.58
N GLU A 45 -13.55 8.86 -2.05
CA GLU A 45 -13.69 9.15 -3.47
C GLU A 45 -12.34 9.11 -4.20
N ALA A 46 -11.28 9.68 -3.62
CA ALA A 46 -9.94 9.65 -4.21
C ALA A 46 -9.38 8.21 -4.31
N VAL A 47 -9.58 7.40 -3.28
CA VAL A 47 -9.14 5.98 -3.29
C VAL A 47 -9.92 5.18 -4.33
N LEU A 48 -11.24 5.38 -4.45
CA LEU A 48 -12.06 4.70 -5.45
C LEU A 48 -11.73 5.16 -6.87
N THR A 49 -11.42 6.44 -7.08
CA THR A 49 -10.97 6.96 -8.38
C THR A 49 -9.69 6.27 -8.84
N GLU A 50 -8.74 6.07 -7.93
CA GLU A 50 -7.52 5.30 -8.26
C GLU A 50 -7.83 3.83 -8.56
N ALA A 51 -8.75 3.21 -7.80
CA ALA A 51 -9.18 1.84 -8.09
C ALA A 51 -9.82 1.72 -9.48
N GLU A 52 -10.70 2.65 -9.85
CA GLU A 52 -11.32 2.71 -11.19
C GLU A 52 -10.28 2.86 -12.29
N ARG A 53 -9.32 3.78 -12.12
CA ARG A 53 -8.21 3.98 -13.06
C ARG A 53 -7.43 2.68 -13.28
N ARG A 54 -7.11 1.95 -12.20
CA ARG A 54 -6.39 0.67 -12.30
C ARG A 54 -7.20 -0.42 -12.98
N VAL A 55 -8.51 -0.49 -12.71
CA VAL A 55 -9.42 -1.43 -13.39
C VAL A 55 -9.45 -1.16 -14.91
N GLU A 56 -9.55 0.09 -15.32
CA GLU A 56 -9.54 0.50 -16.74
C GLU A 56 -8.22 0.08 -17.42
N LEU A 57 -7.09 0.36 -16.78
CA LEU A 57 -5.78 -0.02 -17.29
C LEU A 57 -5.62 -1.54 -17.40
N LEU A 58 -6.00 -2.26 -16.34
CA LEU A 58 -5.91 -3.73 -16.31
C LEU A 58 -6.77 -4.35 -17.42
N ALA A 59 -7.98 -3.82 -17.65
CA ALA A 59 -8.86 -4.26 -18.73
C ALA A 59 -8.24 -4.04 -20.13
N SER A 60 -7.33 -3.09 -20.26
CA SER A 60 -6.57 -2.83 -21.50
C SER A 60 -5.19 -3.52 -21.55
N GLY A 61 -4.91 -4.40 -20.57
CA GLY A 61 -3.64 -5.14 -20.47
C GLY A 61 -2.47 -4.31 -19.93
N LYS A 62 -2.75 -3.21 -19.25
CA LYS A 62 -1.73 -2.31 -18.69
C LYS A 62 -1.74 -2.33 -17.15
N GLN A 63 -0.56 -2.15 -16.56
CA GLN A 63 -0.35 -2.05 -15.11
C GLN A 63 0.76 -1.03 -14.84
N ASP A 64 0.51 0.24 -15.16
CA ASP A 64 1.50 1.30 -15.09
C ASP A 64 2.03 1.56 -13.67
N TRP A 65 1.22 1.30 -12.65
CA TRP A 65 1.63 1.46 -11.25
C TRP A 65 2.77 0.52 -10.82
N HIS A 66 3.02 -0.56 -11.56
CA HIS A 66 4.17 -1.45 -11.32
C HIS A 66 5.50 -0.81 -11.68
N GLN A 67 5.49 0.17 -12.58
CA GLN A 67 6.67 0.90 -13.04
C GLN A 67 6.63 2.38 -12.63
N ALA A 68 5.63 2.78 -11.86
CA ALA A 68 5.46 4.16 -11.42
C ALA A 68 6.62 4.59 -10.51
N GLN A 69 6.91 5.88 -10.54
CA GLN A 69 7.85 6.55 -9.65
C GLN A 69 7.09 7.44 -8.67
N GLY A 70 7.75 7.89 -7.62
CA GLY A 70 7.13 8.69 -6.57
C GLY A 70 6.35 7.85 -5.57
N LEU A 71 5.19 8.31 -5.19
CA LEU A 71 4.33 7.66 -4.19
C LEU A 71 3.43 6.62 -4.87
N VAL A 72 3.58 5.36 -4.48
CA VAL A 72 2.83 4.25 -5.05
C VAL A 72 2.25 3.40 -3.94
N VAL A 73 0.96 3.14 -3.98
CA VAL A 73 0.32 2.14 -3.11
C VAL A 73 0.24 0.82 -3.87
N ARG A 74 0.69 -0.25 -3.23
CA ARG A 74 0.62 -1.61 -3.71
C ARG A 74 -0.18 -2.48 -2.74
N GLY A 75 -0.56 -3.65 -3.18
CA GLY A 75 -1.20 -4.66 -2.35
C GLY A 75 -0.64 -6.05 -2.58
N TYR A 76 -0.81 -6.93 -1.61
CA TYR A 76 -0.51 -8.36 -1.70
C TYR A 76 -1.59 -9.14 -0.96
N TYR A 77 -1.72 -10.43 -1.26
CA TYR A 77 -2.61 -11.32 -0.50
C TYR A 77 -1.85 -11.96 0.64
N SER A 78 -2.34 -11.74 1.87
CA SER A 78 -1.71 -12.29 3.07
C SER A 78 -1.88 -13.81 3.15
N SER A 79 -0.82 -14.49 3.57
CA SER A 79 -0.83 -15.93 3.82
C SER A 79 -1.62 -16.32 5.08
N ILE A 80 -1.94 -15.35 5.95
CA ILE A 80 -2.69 -15.59 7.19
C ILE A 80 -4.15 -15.92 6.90
N ASP A 81 -4.79 -15.10 6.04
CA ASP A 81 -6.24 -15.10 5.86
C ASP A 81 -6.69 -14.86 4.41
N GLY A 82 -5.74 -14.69 3.49
CA GLY A 82 -6.02 -14.40 2.08
C GLY A 82 -6.54 -12.99 1.83
N SER A 83 -6.58 -12.10 2.83
CA SER A 83 -7.01 -10.72 2.66
C SER A 83 -6.01 -9.91 1.85
N ALA A 84 -6.49 -8.91 1.10
CA ALA A 84 -5.64 -7.97 0.41
C ALA A 84 -5.11 -6.92 1.39
N GLN A 85 -3.79 -6.90 1.58
CA GLN A 85 -3.13 -5.97 2.51
C GLN A 85 -2.38 -4.88 1.76
N PRO A 86 -2.53 -3.60 2.19
CA PRO A 86 -1.86 -2.48 1.53
C PRO A 86 -0.46 -2.24 2.07
N TYR A 87 0.40 -1.70 1.21
CA TYR A 87 1.63 -1.03 1.60
C TYR A 87 1.92 0.16 0.69
N GLY A 88 2.68 1.13 1.19
CA GLY A 88 3.17 2.25 0.41
C GLY A 88 4.61 2.07 -0.03
N LEU A 89 4.94 2.58 -1.21
CA LEU A 89 6.32 2.72 -1.68
C LEU A 89 6.62 4.17 -2.04
N GLU A 90 7.85 4.57 -1.75
CA GLU A 90 8.45 5.77 -2.31
C GLU A 90 9.59 5.35 -3.24
N ILE A 91 9.43 5.64 -4.52
CA ILE A 91 10.32 5.21 -5.58
C ILE A 91 10.98 6.44 -6.19
N PRO A 92 12.33 6.62 -6.04
CA PRO A 92 13.02 7.77 -6.59
C PRO A 92 12.86 7.87 -8.11
N ALA A 93 12.75 9.11 -8.63
CA ALA A 93 12.61 9.36 -10.07
C ALA A 93 13.86 8.95 -10.88
N ASP A 94 15.02 8.97 -10.25
CA ASP A 94 16.32 8.62 -10.83
C ASP A 94 16.76 7.19 -10.54
N LEU A 95 15.81 6.33 -10.16
CA LEU A 95 16.11 4.95 -9.77
C LEU A 95 16.77 4.19 -10.93
N ASN A 96 17.99 3.71 -10.69
CA ASN A 96 18.67 2.84 -11.62
C ASN A 96 18.23 1.38 -11.41
N SER A 97 17.25 0.95 -12.19
CA SER A 97 16.68 -0.41 -12.10
C SER A 97 17.64 -1.53 -12.51
N THR A 98 18.78 -1.20 -13.13
CA THR A 98 19.78 -2.22 -13.54
C THR A 98 20.66 -2.68 -12.39
N LYS A 99 20.73 -1.92 -11.30
CA LYS A 99 21.50 -2.26 -10.10
C LYS A 99 20.58 -2.61 -8.95
N ALA A 100 21.00 -3.56 -8.13
CA ALA A 100 20.30 -3.87 -6.89
C ALA A 100 20.42 -2.68 -5.92
N ILE A 101 19.29 -2.26 -5.36
CA ILE A 101 19.15 -1.04 -4.55
C ILE A 101 18.79 -1.37 -3.11
N PRO A 102 19.15 -0.52 -2.13
CA PRO A 102 18.72 -0.67 -0.75
C PRO A 102 17.21 -0.55 -0.59
N LEU A 103 16.67 -1.24 0.40
CA LEU A 103 15.29 -1.10 0.86
C LEU A 103 15.28 -0.56 2.28
N TYR A 104 14.65 0.59 2.48
CA TYR A 104 14.36 1.13 3.81
C TYR A 104 12.92 0.78 4.16
N VAL A 105 12.70 0.11 5.26
CA VAL A 105 11.39 -0.26 5.78
C VAL A 105 11.03 0.66 6.93
N TRP A 106 10.02 1.51 6.74
CA TRP A 106 9.59 2.48 7.74
C TRP A 106 8.32 2.00 8.46
N LEU A 107 8.46 1.67 9.74
CA LEU A 107 7.35 1.30 10.62
C LEU A 107 6.75 2.57 11.25
N HIS A 108 5.48 2.83 10.95
CA HIS A 108 4.80 4.05 11.38
C HIS A 108 4.48 4.06 12.89
N GLY A 109 4.23 5.25 13.40
CA GLY A 109 3.73 5.43 14.76
C GLY A 109 2.23 5.10 14.89
N ARG A 110 1.73 5.11 16.12
CA ARG A 110 0.31 4.88 16.40
C ARG A 110 -0.55 5.99 15.78
N GLY A 111 -1.65 5.61 15.18
CA GLY A 111 -2.66 6.50 14.62
C GLY A 111 -4.03 5.86 14.66
N ASP A 112 -4.77 6.04 15.76
CA ASP A 112 -6.04 5.35 16.02
C ASP A 112 -7.12 5.57 14.94
N LYS A 113 -7.00 6.65 14.18
CA LYS A 113 -7.88 6.99 13.06
C LYS A 113 -7.24 6.74 11.68
N THR A 114 -6.07 6.11 11.64
CA THR A 114 -5.38 5.79 10.40
C THR A 114 -5.68 4.33 10.04
N THR A 115 -6.93 4.07 9.68
CA THR A 115 -7.39 2.77 9.22
C THR A 115 -6.98 2.54 7.77
N ASP A 116 -7.36 1.43 7.15
CA ASP A 116 -6.93 1.03 5.80
C ASP A 116 -7.07 2.15 4.77
N MET A 117 -8.26 2.72 4.64
CA MET A 117 -8.55 3.80 3.70
C MET A 117 -7.68 5.04 3.95
N HIS A 118 -7.51 5.43 5.22
CA HIS A 118 -6.71 6.60 5.58
C HIS A 118 -5.23 6.36 5.34
N PHE A 119 -4.72 5.17 5.65
CA PHE A 119 -3.35 4.79 5.36
C PHE A 119 -3.07 4.82 3.86
N ILE A 120 -3.91 4.19 3.05
CA ILE A 120 -3.80 4.18 1.59
C ILE A 120 -3.75 5.60 1.04
N HIS A 121 -4.73 6.42 1.39
CA HIS A 121 -4.77 7.82 0.93
C HIS A 121 -3.53 8.61 1.36
N GLN A 122 -3.07 8.41 2.59
CA GLN A 122 -1.86 9.05 3.08
C GLN A 122 -0.64 8.64 2.25
N ARG A 123 -0.53 7.36 1.91
CA ARG A 123 0.59 6.87 1.09
C ARG A 123 0.49 7.28 -0.37
N MET A 124 -0.71 7.55 -0.88
CA MET A 124 -0.91 8.12 -2.22
C MET A 124 -0.51 9.61 -2.31
N THR A 125 -0.61 10.35 -1.20
CA THR A 125 -0.59 11.82 -1.25
C THR A 125 0.55 12.47 -0.47
N ARG A 126 1.23 11.75 0.43
CA ARG A 126 2.25 12.32 1.30
C ARG A 126 3.51 11.47 1.32
N ALA A 127 4.65 12.12 1.09
CA ALA A 127 5.96 11.53 1.33
C ALA A 127 6.16 11.20 2.81
N GLY A 128 6.99 10.21 3.09
CA GLY A 128 7.40 9.82 4.42
C GLY A 128 8.42 10.77 5.03
N ARG A 129 8.96 10.36 6.18
CA ARG A 129 9.93 11.14 6.95
C ARG A 129 11.37 11.00 6.47
N ILE A 130 11.64 9.99 5.68
CA ILE A 130 12.98 9.70 5.16
C ILE A 130 12.92 9.71 3.63
N ALA A 131 13.98 10.22 3.03
CA ALA A 131 14.15 10.26 1.59
C ALA A 131 15.60 9.89 1.24
N PRO A 132 15.99 8.61 1.43
CA PRO A 132 17.33 8.17 1.09
C PRO A 132 17.54 8.24 -0.42
N SER A 133 18.71 8.71 -0.85
CA SER A 133 19.04 8.70 -2.26
C SER A 133 19.26 7.28 -2.75
N ASN A 134 18.79 6.98 -3.96
CA ASN A 134 19.05 5.72 -4.65
C ASN A 134 18.57 4.45 -3.90
N ALA A 135 17.46 4.55 -3.19
CA ALA A 135 16.84 3.46 -2.43
C ALA A 135 15.31 3.53 -2.49
N LEU A 136 14.65 2.41 -2.29
CA LEU A 136 13.20 2.38 -2.05
C LEU A 136 12.90 2.58 -0.58
N VAL A 137 11.77 3.24 -0.29
CA VAL A 137 11.19 3.28 1.05
C VAL A 137 9.88 2.52 1.04
N LEU A 138 9.81 1.48 1.84
CA LEU A 138 8.61 0.66 2.06
C LEU A 138 7.91 1.11 3.35
N HIS A 139 6.61 1.33 3.26
CA HIS A 139 5.72 1.63 4.38
C HIS A 139 4.70 0.48 4.52
N PRO A 140 4.97 -0.53 5.36
CA PRO A 140 3.97 -1.55 5.68
C PRO A 140 2.81 -0.94 6.46
N PHE A 141 1.59 -1.46 6.26
CA PHE A 141 0.44 -1.07 7.08
C PHE A 141 0.50 -1.69 8.48
N GLY A 142 1.01 -2.91 8.58
CA GLY A 142 1.19 -3.63 9.86
C GLY A 142 -0.14 -3.92 10.56
N ARG A 143 -1.22 -4.01 9.79
CA ARG A 143 -2.59 -4.25 10.27
C ARG A 143 -3.00 -3.24 11.34
N HIS A 144 -2.85 -1.96 11.02
CA HIS A 144 -3.23 -0.83 11.87
C HIS A 144 -2.34 -0.69 13.12
N CYS A 145 -2.92 -0.59 14.30
CA CYS A 145 -2.22 -0.29 15.55
C CYS A 145 -1.81 -1.56 16.36
N MET A 146 -1.47 -2.65 15.71
CA MET A 146 -1.04 -3.89 16.36
C MET A 146 0.40 -3.85 16.90
N GLY A 147 1.12 -2.75 16.70
CA GLY A 147 2.49 -2.59 17.20
C GLY A 147 3.51 -3.43 16.44
N PHE A 148 3.20 -3.82 15.20
CA PHE A 148 4.04 -4.70 14.37
C PHE A 148 4.39 -6.03 15.03
N LYS A 149 3.41 -6.58 15.79
CA LYS A 149 3.51 -7.87 16.47
C LYS A 149 2.50 -8.84 15.90
N SER A 150 2.74 -10.14 16.07
CA SER A 150 1.85 -11.20 15.58
C SER A 150 1.53 -11.04 14.09
N ALA A 151 0.27 -10.87 13.71
CA ALA A 151 -0.12 -10.65 12.32
C ALA A 151 0.51 -9.38 11.70
N GLY A 152 0.78 -8.35 12.50
CA GLY A 152 1.46 -7.13 12.03
C GLY A 152 2.94 -7.36 11.71
N GLU A 153 3.64 -8.24 12.42
CA GLU A 153 5.00 -8.66 12.08
C GLU A 153 5.03 -9.45 10.77
N ILE A 154 4.10 -10.40 10.63
CA ILE A 154 3.97 -11.19 9.41
C ILE A 154 3.69 -10.27 8.21
N ASP A 155 2.82 -9.27 8.37
CA ASP A 155 2.53 -8.26 7.36
C ASP A 155 3.80 -7.52 6.89
N VAL A 156 4.68 -7.12 7.79
CA VAL A 156 5.96 -6.50 7.45
C VAL A 156 6.83 -7.44 6.62
N LEU A 157 6.96 -8.69 7.03
CA LEU A 157 7.77 -9.68 6.33
C LEU A 157 7.20 -10.01 4.95
N GLU A 158 5.89 -10.17 4.83
CA GLU A 158 5.20 -10.39 3.55
C GLU A 158 5.36 -9.19 2.61
N CYS A 159 5.26 -7.96 3.10
CA CYS A 159 5.54 -6.76 2.32
C CYS A 159 6.97 -6.76 1.77
N ILE A 160 7.97 -7.06 2.59
CA ILE A 160 9.38 -7.12 2.17
C ILE A 160 9.55 -8.17 1.07
N GLU A 161 9.01 -9.36 1.25
CA GLU A 161 9.11 -10.42 0.23
C GLU A 161 8.40 -10.03 -1.07
N HIS A 162 7.22 -9.41 -1.00
CA HIS A 162 6.51 -8.95 -2.18
C HIS A 162 7.29 -7.86 -2.93
N VAL A 163 7.92 -6.93 -2.22
CA VAL A 163 8.80 -5.91 -2.83
C VAL A 163 10.01 -6.55 -3.51
N LYS A 164 10.66 -7.52 -2.87
CA LYS A 164 11.80 -8.25 -3.45
C LYS A 164 11.45 -9.01 -4.74
N GLN A 165 10.21 -9.47 -4.87
CA GLN A 165 9.73 -10.14 -6.08
C GLN A 165 9.49 -9.18 -7.26
N HIS A 166 9.23 -7.92 -7.00
CA HIS A 166 8.84 -6.93 -8.01
C HIS A 166 9.90 -5.88 -8.29
N TYR A 167 10.87 -5.71 -7.40
CA TYR A 167 11.94 -4.71 -7.52
C TYR A 167 13.30 -5.35 -7.29
N ASN A 168 14.33 -4.84 -7.96
CA ASN A 168 15.69 -5.35 -7.82
C ASN A 168 16.33 -4.86 -6.51
N ILE A 169 15.99 -5.51 -5.40
CA ILE A 169 16.45 -5.15 -4.05
C ILE A 169 17.76 -5.87 -3.70
N ASP A 170 18.70 -5.10 -3.16
CA ASP A 170 19.90 -5.65 -2.52
C ASP A 170 19.54 -6.21 -1.14
N THR A 171 19.44 -7.52 -1.04
CA THR A 171 19.04 -8.22 0.19
C THR A 171 20.05 -8.07 1.34
N GLN A 172 21.27 -7.60 1.06
CA GLN A 172 22.28 -7.28 2.07
C GLN A 172 22.10 -5.86 2.66
N ARG A 173 21.22 -5.05 2.06
CA ARG A 173 20.99 -3.65 2.44
C ARG A 173 19.50 -3.38 2.67
N ILE A 174 18.87 -4.18 3.52
CA ILE A 174 17.52 -3.95 4.03
C ILE A 174 17.65 -3.31 5.41
N VAL A 175 17.12 -2.09 5.56
CA VAL A 175 17.23 -1.28 6.78
C VAL A 175 15.85 -1.11 7.40
N LEU A 176 15.66 -1.63 8.61
CA LEU A 176 14.43 -1.46 9.37
C LEU A 176 14.53 -0.20 10.23
N MET A 177 13.54 0.67 10.14
CA MET A 177 13.43 1.91 10.89
C MET A 177 12.00 2.08 11.39
N GLY A 178 11.82 2.78 12.51
CA GLY A 178 10.49 3.00 13.04
C GLY A 178 10.38 4.21 13.95
N PHE A 179 9.15 4.67 14.16
CA PHE A 179 8.84 5.79 15.04
C PHE A 179 7.76 5.39 16.05
N ALA A 180 7.95 5.76 17.33
CA ALA A 180 7.02 5.48 18.42
C ALA A 180 6.60 3.99 18.46
N MET A 181 5.34 3.66 18.14
CA MET A 181 4.86 2.28 18.03
C MET A 181 5.77 1.43 17.13
N GLY A 182 6.11 1.93 15.94
CA GLY A 182 6.99 1.23 15.01
C GLY A 182 8.45 1.15 15.45
N GLY A 183 8.88 2.01 16.37
CA GLY A 183 10.23 1.95 16.97
C GLY A 183 10.33 0.94 18.13
N ALA A 184 9.19 0.45 18.62
CA ALA A 184 9.11 -0.52 19.72
C ALA A 184 8.67 -1.91 19.26
N GLY A 185 8.15 -2.02 18.04
CA GLY A 185 7.65 -3.24 17.43
C GLY A 185 8.71 -4.14 16.81
#